data_1ec12250f5b779ce0c691140eb0aa03d
#
_entry.id   1ec12250f5b779ce0c691140eb0aa03d
#
_cell.length_a   1.000
_cell.length_b   1.000
_cell.length_c   1.000
_cell.angle_alpha   90.00
_cell.angle_beta   90.00
_cell.angle_gamma   90.00
#
_symmetry.space_group_name_H-M   'P 1'
#
loop_
_entity.id
_entity.type
_entity.pdbx_description
1 polymer ?
#
loop_
_entity_poly.entity_id
_entity_poly.type
_entity_poly.pdbx_seq_one_letter_code
_entity_poly.pdbx_strand_id
1 'polypeptide(L)'
;MRVVVPFSATEPKTRLAPVLDADERRAFARVMLADVLDALDTVGVDPTVLATEAIDLDRPVTVDDRPLDAAINGLLAASDEPVAVVMADLALATPDALDRLFAAEGDVVLAPGRGGGTNAFVARHPDFRVDYHDASIRDHRRIARDAGGTVTEIDSYRLSTDVDEPADLAEVLLHGEGRAADWLRGAGVQLTVADGRTTVERP
;
A
#
# COMPACT_ATOMS: atom_id res chain seq x y z
N MET A 1 12.12 -5.53 13.71
CA MET A 1 10.81 -5.51 13.00
C MET A 1 11.06 -5.79 11.53
N ARG A 2 10.37 -6.73 10.97
CA ARG A 2 10.41 -7.08 9.55
C ARG A 2 9.37 -6.24 8.79
N VAL A 3 9.77 -5.56 7.71
CA VAL A 3 8.85 -4.77 6.87
C VAL A 3 8.70 -5.46 5.53
N VAL A 4 7.44 -5.59 5.07
CA VAL A 4 7.07 -6.28 3.84
C VAL A 4 6.19 -5.39 2.99
N VAL A 5 6.50 -5.33 1.69
CA VAL A 5 5.71 -4.60 0.69
C VAL A 5 5.14 -5.61 -0.30
N PRO A 6 3.84 -5.95 -0.20
CA PRO A 6 3.19 -6.84 -1.17
C PRO A 6 3.08 -6.16 -2.54
N PHE A 7 3.40 -6.90 -3.61
CA PHE A 7 3.35 -6.40 -4.98
C PHE A 7 2.86 -7.46 -5.96
N SER A 8 1.83 -7.11 -6.74
CA SER A 8 1.39 -7.91 -7.87
C SER A 8 1.91 -7.29 -9.16
N ALA A 9 2.72 -8.04 -9.91
CA ALA A 9 3.25 -7.60 -11.19
C ALA A 9 2.31 -7.96 -12.36
N THR A 10 1.44 -8.96 -12.17
CA THR A 10 0.53 -9.48 -13.21
C THR A 10 -0.79 -8.72 -13.20
N GLU A 11 -1.12 -8.09 -14.32
CA GLU A 11 -2.37 -7.32 -14.54
C GLU A 11 -2.77 -6.37 -13.39
N PRO A 12 -1.85 -5.52 -12.90
CA PRO A 12 -2.17 -4.62 -11.80
C PRO A 12 -3.17 -3.54 -12.24
N LYS A 13 -3.94 -3.02 -11.28
CA LYS A 13 -4.73 -1.79 -11.44
C LYS A 13 -5.71 -1.79 -12.62
N THR A 14 -6.45 -2.87 -12.81
CA THR A 14 -7.38 -3.04 -13.94
C THR A 14 -8.47 -1.96 -13.98
N ARG A 15 -8.86 -1.38 -12.85
CA ARG A 15 -9.82 -0.27 -12.76
C ARG A 15 -9.29 1.04 -13.35
N LEU A 16 -7.97 1.17 -13.55
CA LEU A 16 -7.36 2.32 -14.24
C LEU A 16 -7.41 2.21 -15.77
N ALA A 17 -7.97 1.13 -16.34
CA ALA A 17 -8.08 0.93 -17.78
C ALA A 17 -8.76 2.08 -18.58
N PRO A 18 -9.67 2.89 -18.00
CA PRO A 18 -10.20 4.06 -18.70
C PRO A 18 -9.16 5.16 -19.00
N VAL A 19 -8.03 5.18 -18.29
CA VAL A 19 -6.99 6.22 -18.38
C VAL A 19 -5.66 5.66 -18.87
N LEU A 20 -5.30 4.46 -18.43
CA LEU A 20 -4.00 3.82 -18.67
C LEU A 20 -4.18 2.48 -19.40
N ASP A 21 -3.41 2.23 -20.43
CA ASP A 21 -3.38 0.92 -21.07
C ASP A 21 -2.69 -0.14 -20.19
N ALA A 22 -2.62 -1.38 -20.66
CA ALA A 22 -2.09 -2.50 -19.85
C ALA A 22 -0.59 -2.34 -19.53
N ASP A 23 0.21 -1.84 -20.47
CA ASP A 23 1.64 -1.64 -20.28
C ASP A 23 1.89 -0.46 -19.33
N GLU A 24 1.12 0.59 -19.50
CA GLU A 24 1.15 1.78 -18.64
C GLU A 24 0.74 1.44 -17.20
N ARG A 25 -0.29 0.62 -16.98
CA ARG A 25 -0.66 0.18 -15.64
C ARG A 25 0.45 -0.61 -14.96
N ARG A 26 1.14 -1.50 -15.72
CA ARG A 26 2.31 -2.23 -15.20
C ARG A 26 3.47 -1.30 -14.86
N ALA A 27 3.77 -0.36 -15.74
CA ALA A 27 4.81 0.63 -15.49
C ALA A 27 4.46 1.52 -14.28
N PHE A 28 3.24 2.01 -14.21
CA PHE A 28 2.78 2.86 -13.11
C PHE A 28 2.78 2.15 -11.76
N ALA A 29 2.35 0.87 -11.70
CA ALA A 29 2.43 0.08 -10.48
C ALA A 29 3.88 -0.05 -9.97
N ARG A 30 4.87 -0.24 -10.86
CA ARG A 30 6.29 -0.27 -10.49
C ARG A 30 6.79 1.08 -9.99
N VAL A 31 6.30 2.17 -10.57
CA VAL A 31 6.65 3.53 -10.14
C VAL A 31 6.10 3.82 -8.74
N MET A 32 4.86 3.44 -8.45
CA MET A 32 4.29 3.55 -7.10
C MET A 32 5.05 2.71 -6.07
N LEU A 33 5.38 1.47 -6.43
CA LEU A 33 6.25 0.63 -5.58
C LEU A 33 7.57 1.34 -5.28
N ALA A 34 8.22 1.95 -6.28
CA ALA A 34 9.48 2.67 -6.08
C ALA A 34 9.32 3.86 -5.10
N ASP A 35 8.22 4.63 -5.19
CA ASP A 35 7.95 5.73 -4.25
C ASP A 35 7.78 5.22 -2.81
N VAL A 36 7.05 4.11 -2.62
CA VAL A 36 6.88 3.49 -1.29
C VAL A 36 8.23 3.00 -0.75
N LEU A 37 9.05 2.38 -1.59
CA LEU A 37 10.36 1.87 -1.19
C LEU A 37 11.32 3.01 -0.83
N ASP A 38 11.35 4.10 -1.60
CA ASP A 38 12.17 5.28 -1.30
C ASP A 38 11.75 5.95 0.02
N ALA A 39 10.45 5.98 0.32
CA ALA A 39 9.95 6.52 1.59
C ALA A 39 10.37 5.63 2.77
N LEU A 40 10.34 4.29 2.62
CA LEU A 40 10.82 3.34 3.62
C LEU A 40 12.33 3.44 3.83
N ASP A 41 13.11 3.56 2.77
CA ASP A 41 14.57 3.76 2.84
C ASP A 41 14.92 5.05 3.61
N THR A 42 14.15 6.11 3.39
CA THR A 42 14.36 7.41 4.07
C THR A 42 14.16 7.32 5.58
N VAL A 43 13.26 6.44 6.06
CA VAL A 43 13.10 6.19 7.51
C VAL A 43 14.03 5.11 8.04
N GLY A 44 15.01 4.67 7.25
CA GLY A 44 16.04 3.71 7.66
C GLY A 44 15.52 2.27 7.74
N VAL A 45 14.48 1.93 7.00
CA VAL A 45 13.88 0.60 6.94
C VAL A 45 14.27 -0.07 5.63
N ASP A 46 14.76 -1.32 5.70
CA ASP A 46 15.07 -2.16 4.54
C ASP A 46 13.95 -3.19 4.34
N PRO A 47 12.96 -2.91 3.46
CA PRO A 47 11.82 -3.79 3.27
C PRO A 47 12.15 -4.98 2.35
N THR A 48 11.44 -6.09 2.57
CA THR A 48 11.36 -7.19 1.61
C THR A 48 10.13 -7.00 0.73
N VAL A 49 10.28 -7.05 -0.58
CA VAL A 49 9.14 -7.08 -1.50
C VAL A 49 8.61 -8.50 -1.58
N LEU A 50 7.30 -8.67 -1.28
CA LEU A 50 6.58 -9.93 -1.44
C LEU A 50 5.85 -9.89 -2.77
N ALA A 51 6.42 -10.51 -3.81
CA ALA A 51 5.89 -10.45 -5.16
C ALA A 51 5.17 -11.75 -5.56
N THR A 52 4.13 -11.63 -6.38
CA THR A 52 3.42 -12.81 -6.93
C THR A 52 4.24 -13.57 -7.99
N GLU A 53 5.26 -12.93 -8.55
CA GLU A 53 6.20 -13.52 -9.51
C GLU A 53 7.58 -12.89 -9.35
N ALA A 54 8.58 -13.48 -9.98
CA ALA A 54 9.95 -12.93 -9.96
C ALA A 54 10.00 -11.57 -10.65
N ILE A 55 10.54 -10.58 -9.95
CA ILE A 55 10.76 -9.23 -10.47
C ILE A 55 12.21 -8.84 -10.24
N ASP A 56 12.74 -8.04 -11.16
CA ASP A 56 14.10 -7.50 -11.04
C ASP A 56 14.06 -6.20 -10.23
N LEU A 57 14.61 -6.24 -9.02
CA LEU A 57 14.76 -5.11 -8.11
C LEU A 57 16.10 -5.23 -7.38
N ASP A 58 16.75 -4.08 -7.14
CA ASP A 58 17.98 -4.02 -6.36
C ASP A 58 17.68 -4.06 -4.84
N ARG A 59 16.94 -5.10 -4.42
CA ARG A 59 16.59 -5.38 -3.03
C ARG A 59 16.01 -6.79 -2.84
N PRO A 60 15.87 -7.27 -1.59
CA PRO A 60 15.29 -8.60 -1.33
C PRO A 60 13.88 -8.75 -1.88
N VAL A 61 13.66 -9.78 -2.69
CA VAL A 61 12.35 -10.18 -3.19
C VAL A 61 12.06 -11.60 -2.73
N THR A 62 10.89 -11.79 -2.15
CA THR A 62 10.33 -13.11 -1.87
C THR A 62 9.19 -13.35 -2.85
N VAL A 63 9.20 -14.47 -3.56
CA VAL A 63 8.12 -14.84 -4.47
C VAL A 63 7.14 -15.74 -3.74
N ASP A 64 5.87 -15.34 -3.73
CA ASP A 64 4.76 -16.11 -3.16
C ASP A 64 3.51 -15.83 -3.99
N ASP A 65 3.03 -16.82 -4.74
CA ASP A 65 1.89 -16.74 -5.65
C ASP A 65 0.54 -17.05 -4.97
N ARG A 66 0.57 -17.34 -3.67
CA ARG A 66 -0.65 -17.55 -2.89
C ARG A 66 -1.49 -16.27 -2.80
N PRO A 67 -2.80 -16.39 -2.51
CA PRO A 67 -3.61 -15.22 -2.16
C PRO A 67 -2.96 -14.39 -1.05
N LEU A 68 -3.15 -13.05 -1.10
CA LEU A 68 -2.49 -12.10 -0.21
C LEU A 68 -2.62 -12.50 1.28
N ASP A 69 -3.83 -12.89 1.70
CA ASP A 69 -4.08 -13.33 3.08
C ASP A 69 -3.22 -14.52 3.47
N ALA A 70 -3.13 -15.51 2.60
CA ALA A 70 -2.37 -16.74 2.86
C ALA A 70 -0.86 -16.46 2.94
N ALA A 71 -0.36 -15.59 2.05
CA ALA A 71 1.05 -15.19 2.02
C ALA A 71 1.42 -14.38 3.26
N ILE A 72 0.64 -13.34 3.60
CA ILE A 72 0.88 -12.50 4.79
C ILE A 72 0.69 -13.29 6.08
N ASN A 73 -0.36 -14.10 6.20
CA ASN A 73 -0.57 -14.94 7.40
C ASN A 73 0.54 -15.98 7.58
N GLY A 74 1.10 -16.50 6.48
CA GLY A 74 2.27 -17.35 6.52
C GLY A 74 3.51 -16.63 7.09
N LEU A 75 3.72 -15.38 6.71
CA LEU A 75 4.80 -14.54 7.24
C LEU A 75 4.60 -14.21 8.73
N LEU A 76 3.38 -13.82 9.12
CA LEU A 76 3.04 -13.53 10.51
C LEU A 76 3.27 -14.77 11.40
N ALA A 77 2.87 -15.96 10.94
CA ALA A 77 3.04 -17.20 11.70
C ALA A 77 4.50 -17.67 11.81
N ALA A 78 5.35 -17.29 10.86
CA ALA A 78 6.75 -17.70 10.80
C ALA A 78 7.71 -16.68 11.44
N SER A 79 7.22 -15.53 11.92
CA SER A 79 8.05 -14.47 12.48
C SER A 79 7.97 -14.44 13.99
N ASP A 80 9.13 -14.47 14.65
CA ASP A 80 9.26 -14.24 16.09
C ASP A 80 9.40 -12.73 16.44
N GLU A 81 9.45 -11.88 15.43
CA GLU A 81 9.55 -10.42 15.58
C GLU A 81 8.32 -9.71 15.01
N PRO A 82 8.06 -8.44 15.42
CA PRO A 82 7.00 -7.64 14.83
C PRO A 82 7.11 -7.56 13.30
N VAL A 83 5.97 -7.68 12.63
CA VAL A 83 5.86 -7.58 11.17
C VAL A 83 5.05 -6.33 10.82
N ALA A 84 5.58 -5.51 9.92
CA ALA A 84 4.84 -4.43 9.30
C ALA A 84 4.58 -4.75 7.82
N VAL A 85 3.40 -4.40 7.35
CA VAL A 85 3.03 -4.47 5.93
C VAL A 85 2.66 -3.07 5.47
N VAL A 86 3.19 -2.67 4.32
CA VAL A 86 2.86 -1.39 3.64
C VAL A 86 2.51 -1.72 2.20
N MET A 87 1.31 -1.36 1.75
CA MET A 87 0.87 -1.66 0.39
C MET A 87 1.68 -0.86 -0.65
N ALA A 88 1.97 -1.49 -1.80
CA ALA A 88 2.82 -0.94 -2.85
C ALA A 88 2.18 0.20 -3.65
N ASP A 89 0.90 0.43 -3.49
CA ASP A 89 0.08 1.41 -4.22
C ASP A 89 -0.18 2.70 -3.44
N LEU A 90 0.52 2.90 -2.34
CA LEU A 90 0.45 4.11 -1.52
C LEU A 90 1.36 5.21 -2.10
N ALA A 91 1.09 5.64 -3.33
CA ALA A 91 1.91 6.62 -4.05
C ALA A 91 2.05 7.99 -3.32
N LEU A 92 1.23 8.24 -2.31
CA LEU A 92 1.30 9.43 -1.46
C LEU A 92 2.02 9.19 -0.12
N ALA A 93 2.50 7.98 0.16
CA ALA A 93 3.21 7.70 1.39
C ALA A 93 4.43 8.61 1.55
N THR A 94 4.60 9.15 2.75
CA THR A 94 5.75 10.00 3.09
C THR A 94 6.53 9.37 4.24
N PRO A 95 7.84 9.67 4.36
CA PRO A 95 8.63 9.22 5.51
C PRO A 95 7.96 9.55 6.85
N ASP A 96 7.49 10.78 7.04
CA ASP A 96 6.81 11.19 8.29
C ASP A 96 5.55 10.36 8.60
N ALA A 97 4.79 9.96 7.57
CA ALA A 97 3.60 9.14 7.78
C ALA A 97 3.96 7.70 8.17
N LEU A 98 5.04 7.16 7.59
CA LEU A 98 5.58 5.84 7.92
C LEU A 98 6.22 5.83 9.31
N ASP A 99 6.98 6.85 9.68
CA ASP A 99 7.54 6.99 11.03
C ASP A 99 6.45 6.98 12.09
N ARG A 100 5.36 7.72 11.88
CA ARG A 100 4.20 7.71 12.80
C ARG A 100 3.56 6.33 12.91
N LEU A 101 3.46 5.58 11.80
CA LEU A 101 2.94 4.21 11.80
C LEU A 101 3.83 3.29 12.64
N PHE A 102 5.16 3.35 12.43
CA PHE A 102 6.10 2.46 13.09
C PHE A 102 6.32 2.81 14.58
N ALA A 103 6.27 4.10 14.92
CA ALA A 103 6.43 4.59 16.29
C ALA A 103 5.17 4.45 17.14
N ALA A 104 4.01 4.24 16.54
CA ALA A 104 2.76 4.11 17.29
C ALA A 104 2.77 2.90 18.22
N GLU A 105 2.27 3.10 19.44
CA GLU A 105 2.12 2.04 20.44
C GLU A 105 0.87 1.20 20.16
N GLY A 106 0.87 -0.04 20.64
CA GLY A 106 -0.23 -1.01 20.52
C GLY A 106 0.26 -2.36 19.99
N ASP A 107 -0.52 -3.40 20.25
CA ASP A 107 -0.21 -4.75 19.78
C ASP A 107 -0.46 -4.91 18.29
N VAL A 108 -1.44 -4.16 17.77
CA VAL A 108 -1.71 -4.01 16.34
C VAL A 108 -1.96 -2.54 16.03
N VAL A 109 -1.17 -1.98 15.11
CA VAL A 109 -1.35 -0.62 14.59
C VAL A 109 -1.88 -0.73 13.17
N LEU A 110 -2.96 -0.03 12.86
CA LEU A 110 -3.62 -0.08 11.55
C LEU A 110 -3.62 1.29 10.88
N ALA A 111 -3.34 1.35 9.58
CA ALA A 111 -3.60 2.51 8.72
C ALA A 111 -4.78 2.18 7.79
N PRO A 112 -5.98 2.69 8.09
CA PRO A 112 -7.18 2.44 7.28
C PRO A 112 -7.08 3.08 5.90
N GLY A 113 -7.55 2.37 4.88
CA GLY A 113 -7.80 2.90 3.54
C GLY A 113 -9.15 3.62 3.44
N ARG A 114 -9.27 4.64 2.60
CA ARG A 114 -10.53 5.37 2.34
C ARG A 114 -11.65 4.46 1.84
N GLY A 115 -11.29 3.42 1.09
CA GLY A 115 -12.22 2.39 0.59
C GLY A 115 -12.66 1.35 1.63
N GLY A 116 -12.20 1.46 2.89
CA GLY A 116 -12.48 0.48 3.94
C GLY A 116 -11.46 -0.67 3.99
N GLY A 117 -10.42 -0.62 3.19
CA GLY A 117 -9.26 -1.52 3.25
C GLY A 117 -8.34 -1.24 4.42
N THR A 118 -7.28 -2.01 4.52
CA THR A 118 -6.15 -1.76 5.42
C THR A 118 -4.90 -1.60 4.57
N ASN A 119 -4.41 -0.38 4.48
CA ASN A 119 -3.34 -0.01 3.56
C ASN A 119 -1.94 -0.23 4.14
N ALA A 120 -1.82 -0.16 5.46
CA ALA A 120 -0.60 -0.56 6.15
C ALA A 120 -0.95 -1.01 7.58
N PHE A 121 -0.07 -1.81 8.18
CA PHE A 121 -0.20 -2.18 9.58
C PHE A 121 1.15 -2.55 10.20
N VAL A 122 1.20 -2.55 11.53
CA VAL A 122 2.25 -3.17 12.34
C VAL A 122 1.61 -4.19 13.26
N ALA A 123 2.00 -5.44 13.15
CA ALA A 123 1.58 -6.54 14.02
C ALA A 123 2.70 -6.91 15.00
N ARG A 124 2.43 -6.72 16.28
CA ARG A 124 3.30 -7.13 17.41
C ARG A 124 2.67 -8.31 18.16
N HIS A 125 1.35 -8.52 18.03
CA HIS A 125 0.64 -9.63 18.64
C HIS A 125 0.85 -10.92 17.85
N PRO A 126 1.32 -12.02 18.46
CA PRO A 126 1.65 -13.26 17.75
C PRO A 126 0.45 -13.96 17.11
N ASP A 127 -0.75 -13.76 17.66
CA ASP A 127 -1.97 -14.39 17.18
C ASP A 127 -2.76 -13.49 16.21
N PHE A 128 -2.26 -12.28 15.88
CA PHE A 128 -2.89 -11.45 14.86
C PHE A 128 -2.81 -12.13 13.49
N ARG A 129 -3.89 -12.04 12.75
CA ARG A 129 -4.01 -12.53 11.38
C ARG A 129 -4.73 -11.49 10.53
N VAL A 130 -4.49 -11.53 9.21
CA VAL A 130 -5.16 -10.67 8.23
C VAL A 130 -6.29 -11.40 7.53
N ASP A 131 -7.27 -10.62 7.09
CA ASP A 131 -8.39 -11.02 6.23
C ASP A 131 -8.70 -9.80 5.33
N TYR A 132 -8.27 -9.85 4.06
CA TYR A 132 -8.36 -8.73 3.11
C TYR A 132 -9.65 -8.78 2.26
N HIS A 133 -10.72 -9.36 2.76
CA HIS A 133 -12.00 -9.35 2.07
C HIS A 133 -12.82 -8.11 2.39
N ASP A 134 -13.55 -7.58 1.39
CA ASP A 134 -14.46 -6.44 1.54
C ASP A 134 -13.85 -5.25 2.32
N ALA A 135 -14.51 -4.83 3.40
CA ALA A 135 -14.03 -3.77 4.28
C ALA A 135 -13.06 -4.32 5.33
N SER A 136 -11.89 -4.79 4.90
CA SER A 136 -10.90 -5.51 5.70
C SER A 136 -10.48 -4.82 7.00
N ILE A 137 -10.55 -3.48 7.07
CA ILE A 137 -10.27 -2.75 8.31
C ILE A 137 -11.17 -3.15 9.47
N ARG A 138 -12.43 -3.52 9.19
CA ARG A 138 -13.38 -3.98 10.22
C ARG A 138 -12.99 -5.34 10.77
N ASP A 139 -12.56 -6.23 9.87
CA ASP A 139 -12.13 -7.57 10.22
C ASP A 139 -10.80 -7.55 10.96
N HIS A 140 -9.83 -6.76 10.51
CA HIS A 140 -8.55 -6.62 11.22
C HIS A 140 -8.73 -6.05 12.63
N ARG A 141 -9.63 -5.06 12.83
CA ARG A 141 -9.99 -4.57 14.17
C ARG A 141 -10.58 -5.66 15.06
N ARG A 142 -11.48 -6.46 14.51
CA ARG A 142 -12.12 -7.56 15.22
C ARG A 142 -11.11 -8.65 15.56
N ILE A 143 -10.35 -9.12 14.59
CA ILE A 143 -9.33 -10.17 14.75
C ILE A 143 -8.30 -9.78 15.82
N ALA A 144 -7.79 -8.54 15.79
CA ALA A 144 -6.83 -8.07 16.78
C ALA A 144 -7.42 -8.07 18.19
N ARG A 145 -8.67 -7.61 18.36
CA ARG A 145 -9.34 -7.62 19.67
C ARG A 145 -9.68 -9.03 20.15
N ASP A 146 -10.13 -9.90 19.26
CA ASP A 146 -10.46 -11.30 19.56
C ASP A 146 -9.21 -12.08 19.99
N ALA A 147 -8.03 -11.70 19.47
CA ALA A 147 -6.74 -12.21 19.93
C ALA A 147 -6.32 -11.64 21.30
N GLY A 148 -7.02 -10.66 21.84
CA GLY A 148 -6.69 -10.00 23.11
C GLY A 148 -5.72 -8.81 22.97
N GLY A 149 -5.39 -8.40 21.75
CA GLY A 149 -4.46 -7.31 21.48
C GLY A 149 -5.10 -5.92 21.55
N THR A 150 -4.30 -4.94 21.91
CA THR A 150 -4.63 -3.51 21.81
C THR A 150 -4.52 -3.04 20.36
N VAL A 151 -5.50 -2.23 19.90
CA VAL A 151 -5.53 -1.71 18.53
C VAL A 151 -5.36 -0.20 18.55
N THR A 152 -4.39 0.29 17.80
CA THR A 152 -4.17 1.71 17.52
C THR A 152 -4.40 1.98 16.03
N GLU A 153 -4.99 3.11 15.68
CA GLU A 153 -5.19 3.52 14.28
C GLU A 153 -4.45 4.81 13.99
N ILE A 154 -3.84 4.85 12.81
CA ILE A 154 -3.16 6.04 12.32
C ILE A 154 -4.09 6.77 11.37
N ASP A 155 -4.57 7.92 11.79
CA ASP A 155 -5.25 8.87 10.90
C ASP A 155 -4.19 9.56 10.02
N SER A 156 -4.15 9.16 8.77
CA SER A 156 -3.18 9.66 7.80
C SER A 156 -3.77 9.67 6.40
N TYR A 157 -4.02 10.85 5.87
CA TYR A 157 -4.41 11.01 4.48
C TYR A 157 -3.41 10.33 3.52
N ARG A 158 -2.12 10.43 3.81
CA ARG A 158 -1.04 9.86 3.00
C ARG A 158 -1.06 8.33 2.94
N LEU A 159 -1.41 7.67 4.03
CA LEU A 159 -1.51 6.21 4.09
C LEU A 159 -2.93 5.70 3.77
N SER A 160 -3.95 6.56 3.81
CA SER A 160 -5.32 6.15 3.50
C SER A 160 -5.66 6.16 2.02
N THR A 161 -4.79 6.75 1.18
CA THR A 161 -5.02 6.90 -0.26
C THR A 161 -4.21 5.87 -1.04
N ASP A 162 -4.80 4.72 -1.25
CA ASP A 162 -4.38 3.71 -2.23
C ASP A 162 -4.90 4.10 -3.61
N VAL A 163 -4.12 3.80 -4.64
CA VAL A 163 -4.44 4.18 -6.03
C VAL A 163 -5.07 3.00 -6.75
N ASP A 164 -6.39 2.99 -6.85
CA ASP A 164 -7.16 1.93 -7.50
C ASP A 164 -8.06 2.39 -8.65
N GLU A 165 -8.56 3.62 -8.59
CA GLU A 165 -9.53 4.15 -9.52
C GLU A 165 -9.03 5.46 -10.18
N PRO A 166 -9.59 5.88 -11.33
CA PRO A 166 -9.17 7.12 -11.99
C PRO A 166 -9.23 8.37 -11.10
N ALA A 167 -10.16 8.41 -10.13
CA ALA A 167 -10.26 9.50 -9.17
C ALA A 167 -9.02 9.59 -8.26
N ASP A 168 -8.38 8.45 -7.94
CA ASP A 168 -7.19 8.42 -7.09
C ASP A 168 -5.96 8.99 -7.81
N LEU A 169 -5.93 8.92 -9.16
CA LEU A 169 -4.88 9.57 -9.94
C LEU A 169 -4.90 11.10 -9.77
N ALA A 170 -6.09 11.68 -9.57
CA ALA A 170 -6.20 13.11 -9.26
C ALA A 170 -5.53 13.45 -7.91
N GLU A 171 -5.69 12.59 -6.91
CA GLU A 171 -5.03 12.77 -5.61
C GLU A 171 -3.50 12.72 -5.74
N VAL A 172 -2.99 11.80 -6.57
CA VAL A 172 -1.54 11.73 -6.85
C VAL A 172 -1.04 12.99 -7.55
N LEU A 173 -1.78 13.53 -8.52
CA LEU A 173 -1.41 14.76 -9.23
C LEU A 173 -1.51 16.02 -8.36
N LEU A 174 -2.46 16.05 -7.41
CA LEU A 174 -2.67 17.18 -6.50
C LEU A 174 -1.67 17.20 -5.34
N HIS A 175 -1.32 16.04 -4.80
CA HIS A 175 -0.65 15.92 -3.52
C HIS A 175 0.68 15.15 -3.57
N GLY A 176 0.96 14.46 -4.69
CA GLY A 176 2.19 13.69 -4.88
C GLY A 176 3.35 14.58 -5.33
N GLU A 177 4.51 14.35 -4.71
CA GLU A 177 5.79 14.98 -5.06
C GLU A 177 6.81 13.93 -5.56
N GLY A 178 6.40 12.65 -5.62
CA GLY A 178 7.23 11.52 -6.01
C GLY A 178 7.18 11.21 -7.51
N ARG A 179 7.83 10.11 -7.85
CA ARG A 179 7.93 9.61 -9.24
C ARG A 179 6.57 9.28 -9.85
N ALA A 180 5.58 8.84 -9.05
CA ALA A 180 4.24 8.52 -9.53
C ALA A 180 3.55 9.76 -10.13
N ALA A 181 3.64 10.91 -9.45
CA ALA A 181 3.09 12.17 -9.96
C ALA A 181 3.79 12.64 -11.24
N ASP A 182 5.12 12.53 -11.29
CA ASP A 182 5.90 12.92 -12.48
C ASP A 182 5.62 11.97 -13.66
N TRP A 183 5.48 10.69 -13.38
CA TRP A 183 5.14 9.70 -14.41
C TRP A 183 3.76 9.98 -15.03
N LEU A 184 2.74 10.28 -14.21
CA LEU A 184 1.40 10.63 -14.70
C LEU A 184 1.43 11.87 -15.57
N ARG A 185 2.15 12.92 -15.16
CA ARG A 185 2.33 14.14 -15.98
C ARG A 185 3.03 13.82 -17.30
N GLY A 186 4.08 13.00 -17.26
CA GLY A 186 4.81 12.53 -18.44
C GLY A 186 3.97 11.67 -19.38
N ALA A 187 3.02 10.90 -18.86
CA ALA A 187 2.05 10.12 -19.63
C ALA A 187 0.90 10.97 -20.20
N GLY A 188 0.89 12.27 -19.96
CA GLY A 188 -0.14 13.19 -20.45
C GLY A 188 -1.44 13.15 -19.66
N VAL A 189 -1.44 12.57 -18.44
CA VAL A 189 -2.60 12.61 -17.55
C VAL A 189 -2.70 13.98 -16.91
N GLN A 190 -3.85 14.63 -17.01
CA GLN A 190 -4.10 16.00 -16.55
C GLN A 190 -5.30 16.05 -15.61
N LEU A 191 -5.29 17.01 -14.70
CA LEU A 191 -6.44 17.31 -13.86
C LEU A 191 -7.54 17.98 -14.66
N THR A 192 -8.76 17.54 -14.44
CA THR A 192 -9.97 18.17 -14.98
C THR A 192 -11.04 18.25 -13.91
N VAL A 193 -12.12 18.97 -14.16
CA VAL A 193 -13.28 19.06 -13.27
C VAL A 193 -14.51 18.55 -13.98
N ALA A 194 -15.09 17.48 -13.45
CA ALA A 194 -16.36 16.95 -13.93
C ALA A 194 -17.36 16.90 -12.76
N ASP A 195 -18.57 17.40 -12.98
CA ASP A 195 -19.65 17.44 -11.99
C ASP A 195 -19.25 18.05 -10.63
N GLY A 196 -18.39 19.09 -10.69
CA GLY A 196 -17.89 19.78 -9.48
C GLY A 196 -16.86 18.99 -8.67
N ARG A 197 -16.31 17.91 -9.22
CA ARG A 197 -15.24 17.12 -8.60
C ARG A 197 -13.99 17.11 -9.47
N THR A 198 -12.85 17.21 -8.83
CA THR A 198 -11.56 17.02 -9.50
C THR A 198 -11.40 15.56 -9.88
N THR A 199 -11.05 15.33 -11.14
CA THR A 199 -10.77 14.01 -11.72
C THR A 199 -9.62 14.15 -12.71
N VAL A 200 -9.35 13.13 -13.51
CA VAL A 200 -8.32 13.15 -14.54
C VAL A 200 -8.89 12.92 -15.91
N GLU A 201 -8.23 13.50 -16.91
CA GLU A 201 -8.43 13.20 -18.31
C GLU A 201 -7.10 12.99 -19.00
N ARG A 202 -7.15 12.36 -20.16
CA ARG A 202 -6.00 12.21 -21.04
C ARG A 202 -6.44 12.64 -22.44
N PRO A 203 -5.98 13.83 -22.92
CA PRO A 203 -6.32 14.39 -24.23
C PRO A 203 -5.88 13.52 -25.41
#